data_61cfdc0a054fe15dc43bae3edab2e900
#
_entry.id   61cfdc0a054fe15dc43bae3edab2e900
#
_cell.length_a   1.000
_cell.length_b   1.000
_cell.length_c   1.000
_cell.angle_alpha   90.00
_cell.angle_beta   90.00
_cell.angle_gamma   90.00
#
_symmetry.space_group_name_H-M   'P 1'
#
loop_
_entity.id
_entity.type
_entity.pdbx_description
1 polymer ?
#
loop_
_entity_poly.entity_id
_entity_poly.type
_entity_poly.pdbx_seq_one_letter_code
_entity_poly.pdbx_strand_id
1 'polypeptide(L)'
;ISISPNALRPLQKLGIKDDFVDRSFVPEKAVMHYQGKEIKRLDTEVVTSSRQKLIEVIHQSYVGLGGEILFEHEYKSLDADSCEITFTNNEVYKVSHVLACDGIKSSARQNHFPSSGVPAYSGYSAWRGIGLSEIKDIQFHFGPGTHIVNYPIDHEGRTSFVGVVKTNEATEDSWKIKGSKEAFLEDFKFYDEEIFSMVSSSEDIYKWGIYIRPSLNSMCSKNITLLGDAAHPMVPFLGQGGCMAIEDAYTFGILSGKLGCDFNKVQPLYEKIRLQRNNRIQSASMLQGKLNHIKNPIVAFTRNLLMSHTPLLAMRTEKIWNYSIDEA
;
A
#
# COMPACT_ATOMS: atom_id res chain seq x y z
N ILE A 1 5.99 6.37 2.43
CA ILE A 1 5.79 4.95 2.10
C ILE A 1 6.86 4.09 2.75
N SER A 2 6.56 2.79 2.91
CA SER A 2 7.51 1.78 3.37
C SER A 2 7.56 0.63 2.35
N ILE A 3 8.75 0.24 1.94
CA ILE A 3 8.99 -0.81 0.95
C ILE A 3 9.72 -1.95 1.66
N SER A 4 9.08 -3.10 1.74
CA SER A 4 9.60 -4.30 2.40
C SER A 4 10.33 -5.25 1.45
N PRO A 5 11.09 -6.23 1.97
CA PRO A 5 11.95 -7.10 1.18
C PRO A 5 11.31 -7.78 -0.03
N ASN A 6 10.02 -8.17 0.08
CA ASN A 6 9.28 -8.77 -1.04
C ASN A 6 9.12 -7.84 -2.25
N ALA A 7 9.16 -6.51 -2.04
CA ALA A 7 9.14 -5.52 -3.12
C ALA A 7 10.54 -4.98 -3.46
N LEU A 8 11.48 -4.96 -2.50
CA LEU A 8 12.87 -4.58 -2.76
C LEU A 8 13.57 -5.56 -3.69
N ARG A 9 13.26 -6.88 -3.63
CA ARG A 9 13.83 -7.87 -4.54
C ARG A 9 13.48 -7.62 -6.01
N PRO A 10 12.21 -7.38 -6.39
CA PRO A 10 11.87 -6.92 -7.74
C PRO A 10 12.63 -5.67 -8.18
N LEU A 11 12.72 -4.64 -7.32
CA LEU A 11 13.48 -3.42 -7.63
C LEU A 11 14.98 -3.72 -7.85
N GLN A 12 15.55 -4.65 -7.09
CA GLN A 12 16.93 -5.10 -7.27
C GLN A 12 17.14 -5.82 -8.62
N LYS A 13 16.21 -6.70 -8.99
CA LYS A 13 16.24 -7.41 -10.28
C LYS A 13 16.10 -6.46 -11.47
N LEU A 14 15.39 -5.35 -11.29
CA LEU A 14 15.28 -4.27 -12.27
C LEU A 14 16.48 -3.31 -12.27
N GLY A 15 17.44 -3.48 -11.36
CA GLY A 15 18.63 -2.62 -11.26
C GLY A 15 18.38 -1.21 -10.70
N ILE A 16 17.22 -0.97 -10.04
CA ILE A 16 16.83 0.35 -9.54
C ILE A 16 16.75 0.45 -8.02
N LYS A 17 17.05 -0.65 -7.31
CA LYS A 17 16.98 -0.68 -5.85
C LYS A 17 17.97 0.27 -5.20
N ASP A 18 19.23 0.28 -5.67
CA ASP A 18 20.28 1.05 -5.03
C ASP A 18 20.03 2.55 -5.16
N ASP A 19 19.64 3.04 -6.35
CA ASP A 19 19.23 4.43 -6.54
C ASP A 19 18.01 4.82 -5.66
N PHE A 20 17.06 3.90 -5.46
CA PHE A 20 15.95 4.14 -4.54
C PHE A 20 16.39 4.21 -3.08
N VAL A 21 17.26 3.30 -2.64
CA VAL A 21 17.77 3.23 -1.26
C VAL A 21 18.62 4.47 -0.92
N ASP A 22 19.50 4.88 -1.81
CA ASP A 22 20.38 6.04 -1.63
C ASP A 22 19.59 7.36 -1.43
N ARG A 23 18.41 7.44 -1.99
CA ARG A 23 17.49 8.60 -1.85
C ARG A 23 16.52 8.47 -0.68
N SER A 24 16.58 7.40 0.08
CA SER A 24 15.60 7.02 1.09
C SER A 24 16.21 6.92 2.47
N PHE A 25 15.43 6.51 3.45
CA PHE A 25 15.90 6.22 4.80
C PHE A 25 15.80 4.71 5.07
N VAL A 26 16.79 4.16 5.79
CA VAL A 26 16.83 2.75 6.17
C VAL A 26 16.75 2.67 7.70
N PRO A 27 15.57 2.51 8.29
CA PRO A 27 15.44 2.33 9.73
C PRO A 27 15.97 0.96 10.15
N GLU A 28 16.58 0.89 11.33
CA GLU A 28 17.12 -0.37 11.85
C GLU A 28 16.05 -1.19 12.59
N LYS A 29 15.11 -0.53 13.25
CA LYS A 29 14.11 -1.15 14.11
C LYS A 29 12.69 -0.74 13.74
N ALA A 30 11.76 -1.63 14.09
CA ALA A 30 10.34 -1.35 14.18
C ALA A 30 9.94 -1.47 15.66
N VAL A 31 9.48 -0.36 16.24
CA VAL A 31 9.19 -0.25 17.67
C VAL A 31 7.69 -0.11 17.87
N MET A 32 7.11 -0.93 18.72
CA MET A 32 5.68 -0.92 19.03
C MET A 32 5.47 -0.36 20.43
N HIS A 33 4.56 0.60 20.53
CA HIS A 33 4.17 1.26 21.76
C HIS A 33 2.68 1.04 22.05
N TYR A 34 2.31 0.95 23.30
CA TYR A 34 0.93 1.02 23.75
C TYR A 34 0.81 2.05 24.86
N GLN A 35 0.04 3.11 24.60
CA GLN A 35 -0.13 4.23 25.55
C GLN A 35 1.23 4.75 26.08
N GLY A 36 2.14 5.08 25.20
CA GLY A 36 3.47 5.62 25.48
C GLY A 36 4.53 4.60 25.98
N LYS A 37 4.16 3.35 26.28
CA LYS A 37 5.09 2.32 26.75
C LYS A 37 5.53 1.42 25.61
N GLU A 38 6.84 1.23 25.43
CA GLU A 38 7.37 0.24 24.50
C GLU A 38 6.95 -1.16 24.91
N ILE A 39 6.39 -1.92 23.97
CA ILE A 39 5.95 -3.32 24.18
C ILE A 39 6.74 -4.32 23.35
N LYS A 40 7.34 -3.88 22.24
CA LYS A 40 8.15 -4.75 21.38
C LYS A 40 9.07 -3.91 20.50
N ARG A 41 10.27 -4.42 20.24
CA ARG A 41 11.23 -3.91 19.28
C ARG A 41 11.71 -5.06 18.41
N LEU A 42 11.73 -4.87 17.11
CA LEU A 42 12.15 -5.87 16.12
C LEU A 42 13.12 -5.24 15.12
N ASP A 43 14.04 -6.03 14.61
CA ASP A 43 14.83 -5.65 13.44
C ASP A 43 13.90 -5.48 12.23
N THR A 44 14.28 -4.62 11.31
CA THR A 44 13.54 -4.40 10.08
C THR A 44 14.47 -4.25 8.89
N GLU A 45 14.02 -4.72 7.74
CA GLU A 45 14.71 -4.59 6.45
C GLU A 45 13.92 -3.66 5.50
N VAL A 46 13.02 -2.87 6.06
CA VAL A 46 12.15 -1.97 5.30
C VAL A 46 12.94 -0.71 4.94
N VAL A 47 12.74 -0.23 3.73
CA VAL A 47 13.18 1.10 3.29
C VAL A 47 11.99 2.06 3.35
N THR A 48 12.16 3.19 4.00
CA THR A 48 11.13 4.22 4.12
C THR A 48 11.49 5.45 3.28
N SER A 49 10.50 6.01 2.60
CA SER A 49 10.74 7.09 1.64
C SER A 49 9.48 7.93 1.40
N SER A 50 9.60 9.01 0.66
CA SER A 50 8.45 9.65 0.04
C SER A 50 7.96 8.80 -1.16
N ARG A 51 6.65 8.89 -1.44
CA ARG A 51 6.09 8.23 -2.64
C ARG A 51 6.69 8.80 -3.92
N GLN A 52 6.98 10.08 -3.93
CA GLN A 52 7.54 10.79 -5.08
C GLN A 52 8.89 10.19 -5.49
N LYS A 53 9.81 9.97 -4.56
CA LYS A 53 11.13 9.39 -4.86
C LYS A 53 11.04 8.02 -5.53
N LEU A 54 10.14 7.14 -5.06
CA LEU A 54 9.93 5.84 -5.69
C LEU A 54 9.40 5.99 -7.12
N ILE A 55 8.43 6.89 -7.33
CA ILE A 55 7.87 7.16 -8.67
C ILE A 55 8.97 7.71 -9.60
N GLU A 56 9.79 8.64 -9.13
CA GLU A 56 10.88 9.23 -9.91
C GLU A 56 11.89 8.17 -10.38
N VAL A 57 12.32 7.28 -9.49
CA VAL A 57 13.26 6.20 -9.84
C VAL A 57 12.65 5.25 -10.89
N ILE A 58 11.40 4.82 -10.68
CA ILE A 58 10.71 3.94 -11.64
C ILE A 58 10.51 4.66 -12.98
N HIS A 59 10.08 5.92 -12.94
CA HIS A 59 9.85 6.74 -14.13
C HIS A 59 11.13 6.94 -14.94
N GLN A 60 12.23 7.34 -14.29
CA GLN A 60 13.52 7.54 -14.95
C GLN A 60 14.01 6.26 -15.61
N SER A 61 13.88 5.12 -14.95
CA SER A 61 14.25 3.82 -15.52
C SER A 61 13.36 3.46 -16.73
N TYR A 62 12.04 3.66 -16.62
CA TYR A 62 11.10 3.35 -17.68
C TYR A 62 11.35 4.18 -18.95
N VAL A 63 11.51 5.50 -18.79
CA VAL A 63 11.81 6.42 -19.90
C VAL A 63 13.20 6.13 -20.49
N GLY A 64 14.19 5.81 -19.64
CA GLY A 64 15.53 5.42 -20.08
C GLY A 64 15.56 4.15 -20.94
N LEU A 65 14.57 3.28 -20.78
CA LEU A 65 14.36 2.10 -21.63
C LEU A 65 13.52 2.38 -22.90
N GLY A 66 13.17 3.64 -23.16
CA GLY A 66 12.33 4.05 -24.30
C GLY A 66 10.83 3.91 -24.03
N GLY A 67 10.42 3.75 -22.79
CA GLY A 67 9.00 3.73 -22.42
C GLY A 67 8.35 5.10 -22.62
N GLU A 68 7.11 5.11 -23.09
CA GLU A 68 6.32 6.32 -23.33
C GLU A 68 5.20 6.45 -22.28
N ILE A 69 4.95 7.67 -21.82
CA ILE A 69 3.84 8.00 -20.91
C ILE A 69 2.99 9.08 -21.57
N LEU A 70 1.74 8.74 -21.82
CA LEU A 70 0.75 9.67 -22.36
C LEU A 70 -0.09 10.22 -21.20
N PHE A 71 0.04 11.51 -20.93
CA PHE A 71 -0.80 12.22 -19.97
C PHE A 71 -2.15 12.60 -20.60
N GLU A 72 -3.14 12.93 -19.77
CA GLU A 72 -4.50 13.31 -20.22
C GLU A 72 -5.23 12.20 -21.00
N HIS A 73 -4.83 10.93 -20.75
CA HIS A 73 -5.44 9.73 -21.33
C HIS A 73 -6.17 8.95 -20.23
N GLU A 74 -7.23 9.51 -19.69
CA GLU A 74 -8.08 8.81 -18.73
C GLU A 74 -8.90 7.72 -19.45
N TYR A 75 -8.86 6.48 -18.90
CA TYR A 75 -9.57 5.34 -19.46
C TYR A 75 -11.09 5.58 -19.50
N LYS A 76 -11.71 5.40 -20.66
CA LYS A 76 -13.15 5.49 -20.86
C LYS A 76 -13.78 4.11 -21.10
N SER A 77 -13.25 3.34 -22.04
CA SER A 77 -13.76 2.02 -22.38
C SER A 77 -12.73 1.18 -23.12
N LEU A 78 -12.92 -0.13 -23.09
CA LEU A 78 -12.17 -1.10 -23.87
C LEU A 78 -13.18 -2.01 -24.59
N ASP A 79 -13.13 -2.03 -25.91
CA ASP A 79 -13.73 -3.10 -26.69
C ASP A 79 -12.77 -4.30 -26.68
N ALA A 80 -13.12 -5.33 -25.90
CA ALA A 80 -12.27 -6.49 -25.73
C ALA A 80 -12.27 -7.42 -26.97
N ASP A 81 -13.17 -7.25 -27.92
CA ASP A 81 -13.23 -8.06 -29.14
C ASP A 81 -12.39 -7.44 -30.27
N SER A 82 -12.44 -6.13 -30.45
CA SER A 82 -11.58 -5.40 -31.39
C SER A 82 -10.20 -5.05 -30.81
N CYS A 83 -10.01 -5.17 -29.49
CA CYS A 83 -8.82 -4.70 -28.77
C CYS A 83 -8.58 -3.18 -28.91
N GLU A 84 -9.63 -2.40 -28.91
CA GLU A 84 -9.58 -0.94 -29.00
C GLU A 84 -9.88 -0.29 -27.66
N ILE A 85 -8.89 0.44 -27.10
CA ILE A 85 -9.06 1.26 -25.92
C ILE A 85 -9.41 2.69 -26.30
N THR A 86 -10.44 3.24 -25.68
CA THR A 86 -10.87 4.63 -25.85
C THR A 86 -10.64 5.42 -24.58
N PHE A 87 -10.10 6.62 -24.70
CA PHE A 87 -9.85 7.55 -23.61
C PHE A 87 -10.90 8.68 -23.57
N THR A 88 -10.98 9.41 -22.46
CA THR A 88 -11.95 10.50 -22.28
C THR A 88 -11.70 11.69 -23.23
N ASN A 89 -10.47 11.86 -23.72
CA ASN A 89 -10.11 12.82 -24.77
C ASN A 89 -10.57 12.38 -26.18
N ASN A 90 -11.27 11.23 -26.29
CA ASN A 90 -11.75 10.57 -27.51
C ASN A 90 -10.66 9.98 -28.41
N GLU A 91 -9.41 9.90 -27.96
CA GLU A 91 -8.40 9.13 -28.67
C GLU A 91 -8.65 7.63 -28.52
N VAL A 92 -8.33 6.88 -29.57
CA VAL A 92 -8.52 5.43 -29.66
C VAL A 92 -7.21 4.78 -30.07
N TYR A 93 -6.82 3.77 -29.31
CA TYR A 93 -5.61 2.99 -29.61
C TYR A 93 -5.96 1.52 -29.76
N LYS A 94 -5.38 0.87 -30.74
CA LYS A 94 -5.42 -0.57 -30.88
C LYS A 94 -4.28 -1.19 -30.09
N VAL A 95 -4.59 -2.05 -29.16
CA VAL A 95 -3.63 -2.65 -28.23
C VAL A 95 -3.75 -4.18 -28.23
N SER A 96 -2.66 -4.86 -27.91
CA SER A 96 -2.69 -6.32 -27.76
C SER A 96 -3.20 -6.76 -26.38
N HIS A 97 -2.94 -5.95 -25.34
CA HIS A 97 -3.32 -6.24 -23.97
C HIS A 97 -3.39 -4.96 -23.13
N VAL A 98 -4.25 -4.96 -22.10
CA VAL A 98 -4.40 -3.85 -21.15
C VAL A 98 -4.05 -4.32 -19.74
N LEU A 99 -3.11 -3.64 -19.10
CA LEU A 99 -2.84 -3.76 -17.67
C LEU A 99 -3.54 -2.62 -16.94
N ALA A 100 -4.64 -2.93 -16.27
CA ALA A 100 -5.41 -1.93 -15.55
C ALA A 100 -4.83 -1.72 -14.15
N CYS A 101 -4.24 -0.54 -13.92
CA CYS A 101 -3.64 -0.09 -12.68
C CYS A 101 -4.32 1.19 -12.17
N ASP A 102 -5.62 1.36 -12.48
CA ASP A 102 -6.42 2.57 -12.29
C ASP A 102 -7.00 2.71 -10.87
N GLY A 103 -6.45 1.96 -9.90
CA GLY A 103 -6.69 2.14 -8.48
C GLY A 103 -8.01 1.58 -7.97
N ILE A 104 -8.36 1.92 -6.72
CA ILE A 104 -9.56 1.37 -6.06
C ILE A 104 -10.86 1.72 -6.78
N LYS A 105 -10.91 2.87 -7.47
CA LYS A 105 -12.07 3.32 -8.28
C LYS A 105 -12.05 2.77 -9.70
N SER A 106 -11.20 1.79 -9.99
CA SER A 106 -11.00 1.21 -11.31
C SER A 106 -12.28 1.10 -12.14
N SER A 107 -12.32 1.89 -13.21
CA SER A 107 -13.38 1.81 -14.23
C SER A 107 -13.20 0.55 -15.07
N ALA A 108 -11.96 0.14 -15.32
CA ALA A 108 -11.67 -1.11 -16.00
C ALA A 108 -12.22 -2.32 -15.24
N ARG A 109 -12.02 -2.38 -13.90
CA ARG A 109 -12.61 -3.41 -13.05
C ARG A 109 -14.14 -3.40 -13.09
N GLN A 110 -14.74 -2.23 -13.01
CA GLN A 110 -16.19 -2.10 -13.02
C GLN A 110 -16.80 -2.60 -14.34
N ASN A 111 -16.17 -2.30 -15.47
CA ASN A 111 -16.66 -2.62 -16.79
C ASN A 111 -16.45 -4.10 -17.18
N HIS A 112 -15.31 -4.68 -16.78
CA HIS A 112 -14.91 -6.03 -17.24
C HIS A 112 -15.03 -7.12 -16.17
N PHE A 113 -15.31 -6.75 -14.91
CA PHE A 113 -15.46 -7.66 -13.78
C PHE A 113 -16.74 -7.31 -12.97
N PRO A 114 -17.92 -7.39 -13.56
CA PRO A 114 -19.17 -6.84 -12.99
C PRO A 114 -19.55 -7.45 -11.62
N SER A 115 -19.16 -8.69 -11.36
CA SER A 115 -19.40 -9.35 -10.07
C SER A 115 -18.42 -8.94 -8.96
N SER A 116 -17.47 -8.06 -9.24
CA SER A 116 -16.36 -7.71 -8.34
C SER A 116 -16.72 -6.69 -7.24
N GLY A 117 -17.97 -6.25 -7.18
CA GLY A 117 -18.45 -5.26 -6.22
C GLY A 117 -17.91 -3.83 -6.45
N VAL A 118 -18.37 -2.91 -5.63
CA VAL A 118 -17.96 -1.50 -5.65
C VAL A 118 -17.13 -1.17 -4.40
N PRO A 119 -16.36 -0.06 -4.39
CA PRO A 119 -15.70 0.40 -3.18
C PRO A 119 -16.70 0.65 -2.04
N ALA A 120 -16.39 0.13 -0.86
CA ALA A 120 -17.20 0.32 0.35
C ALA A 120 -16.32 0.90 1.47
N TYR A 121 -16.91 1.76 2.30
CA TYR A 121 -16.21 2.31 3.46
C TYR A 121 -15.84 1.20 4.44
N SER A 122 -14.59 1.19 4.90
CA SER A 122 -14.04 0.12 5.74
C SER A 122 -14.40 0.24 7.24
N GLY A 123 -14.97 1.37 7.66
CA GLY A 123 -15.14 1.72 9.08
C GLY A 123 -13.92 2.38 9.71
N TYR A 124 -12.97 2.84 8.88
CA TYR A 124 -11.75 3.51 9.31
C TYR A 124 -11.51 4.78 8.51
N SER A 125 -11.04 5.84 9.19
CA SER A 125 -10.51 7.04 8.55
C SER A 125 -9.03 7.20 8.86
N ALA A 126 -8.28 7.70 7.91
CA ALA A 126 -6.85 7.92 8.04
C ALA A 126 -6.53 9.41 8.02
N TRP A 127 -5.60 9.80 8.87
CA TRP A 127 -4.89 11.05 8.87
C TRP A 127 -3.50 10.85 8.31
N ARG A 128 -2.98 11.81 7.58
CA ARG A 128 -1.63 11.77 7.06
C ARG A 128 -1.01 13.15 6.99
N GLY A 129 0.28 13.20 7.30
CA GLY A 129 1.11 14.39 7.12
C GLY A 129 2.58 14.03 7.10
N ILE A 130 3.40 15.06 6.93
CA ILE A 130 4.84 15.01 7.07
C ILE A 130 5.20 16.10 8.06
N GLY A 131 5.80 15.71 9.18
CA GLY A 131 6.33 16.63 10.19
C GLY A 131 7.84 16.44 10.37
N LEU A 132 8.40 17.16 11.34
CA LEU A 132 9.79 17.03 11.72
C LEU A 132 9.90 16.24 13.03
N SER A 133 10.83 15.28 13.08
CA SER A 133 11.22 14.59 14.31
C SER A 133 12.62 14.00 14.20
N GLU A 134 13.20 13.63 15.35
CA GLU A 134 14.54 13.03 15.42
C GLU A 134 14.51 11.50 15.44
N ILE A 135 13.36 10.89 15.22
CA ILE A 135 13.24 9.42 15.22
C ILE A 135 14.06 8.81 14.09
N LYS A 136 14.64 7.65 14.37
CA LYS A 136 15.40 6.85 13.38
C LYS A 136 14.78 5.50 13.07
N ASP A 137 13.78 5.13 13.84
CA ASP A 137 13.07 3.85 13.75
C ASP A 137 11.66 4.04 13.19
N ILE A 138 11.06 2.95 12.67
CA ILE A 138 9.62 2.92 12.42
C ILE A 138 8.93 2.77 13.77
N GLN A 139 7.99 3.63 14.11
CA GLN A 139 7.26 3.58 15.34
C GLN A 139 5.78 3.30 15.11
N PHE A 140 5.25 2.36 15.87
CA PHE A 140 3.83 2.00 15.89
C PHE A 140 3.28 2.33 17.27
N HIS A 141 2.33 3.24 17.35
CA HIS A 141 1.68 3.63 18.59
C HIS A 141 0.25 3.13 18.58
N PHE A 142 -0.10 2.27 19.52
CA PHE A 142 -1.44 1.72 19.65
C PHE A 142 -2.20 2.36 20.82
N GLY A 143 -3.47 2.68 20.57
CA GLY A 143 -4.42 3.20 21.54
C GLY A 143 -5.80 2.57 21.42
N PRO A 144 -6.75 2.91 22.30
CA PRO A 144 -8.11 2.38 22.25
C PRO A 144 -8.85 2.82 20.99
N GLY A 145 -8.98 1.94 20.00
CA GLY A 145 -9.67 2.22 18.73
C GLY A 145 -8.91 3.10 17.75
N THR A 146 -7.64 3.38 18.03
CA THR A 146 -6.75 4.21 17.20
C THR A 146 -5.36 3.62 17.12
N HIS A 147 -4.60 3.98 16.08
CA HIS A 147 -3.15 3.79 16.06
C HIS A 147 -2.49 4.86 15.18
N ILE A 148 -1.22 5.13 15.45
CA ILE A 148 -0.36 5.97 14.63
C ILE A 148 0.86 5.15 14.21
N VAL A 149 1.27 5.30 12.97
CA VAL A 149 2.57 4.82 12.48
C VAL A 149 3.33 6.03 11.96
N ASN A 150 4.55 6.21 12.44
CA ASN A 150 5.44 7.26 11.97
C ASN A 150 6.82 6.68 11.68
N TYR A 151 7.48 7.25 10.68
CA TYR A 151 8.79 6.81 10.21
C TYR A 151 9.52 7.92 9.46
N PRO A 152 10.86 8.00 9.60
CA PRO A 152 11.67 8.95 8.84
C PRO A 152 11.59 8.63 7.34
N ILE A 153 11.66 9.64 6.49
CA ILE A 153 11.62 9.49 5.03
C ILE A 153 12.88 10.00 4.34
N ASP A 154 13.77 10.60 5.11
CA ASP A 154 15.08 11.09 4.68
C ASP A 154 15.99 11.36 5.89
N HIS A 155 17.18 11.88 5.61
CA HIS A 155 18.17 12.25 6.63
C HIS A 155 18.06 13.71 7.13
N GLU A 156 17.03 14.44 6.67
CA GLU A 156 16.78 15.85 7.05
C GLU A 156 15.77 15.97 8.21
N GLY A 157 15.38 14.85 8.83
CA GLY A 157 14.41 14.80 9.93
C GLY A 157 12.95 14.82 9.48
N ARG A 158 12.67 14.76 8.17
CA ARG A 158 11.28 14.65 7.69
C ARG A 158 10.72 13.28 8.02
N THR A 159 9.60 13.28 8.71
CA THR A 159 8.93 12.08 9.22
C THR A 159 7.50 12.03 8.70
N SER A 160 7.18 10.96 8.00
CA SER A 160 5.81 10.68 7.58
C SER A 160 5.05 10.05 8.73
N PHE A 161 3.81 10.49 8.95
CA PHE A 161 2.90 9.84 9.89
C PHE A 161 1.57 9.50 9.24
N VAL A 162 0.98 8.40 9.71
CA VAL A 162 -0.37 7.95 9.38
C VAL A 162 -1.08 7.61 10.67
N GLY A 163 -2.06 8.40 11.04
CA GLY A 163 -2.96 8.11 12.17
C GLY A 163 -4.26 7.49 11.65
N VAL A 164 -4.73 6.42 12.29
CA VAL A 164 -5.99 5.77 11.90
C VAL A 164 -6.94 5.71 13.07
N VAL A 165 -8.16 6.10 12.82
CA VAL A 165 -9.27 6.06 13.78
C VAL A 165 -10.40 5.19 13.25
N LYS A 166 -10.97 4.36 14.13
CA LYS A 166 -12.19 3.62 13.84
C LYS A 166 -13.40 4.52 14.02
N THR A 167 -14.14 4.78 12.95
CA THR A 167 -15.34 5.63 12.97
C THR A 167 -16.46 5.02 12.15
N ASN A 168 -17.70 5.24 12.60
CA ASN A 168 -18.90 4.80 11.88
C ASN A 168 -19.34 5.82 10.82
N GLU A 169 -18.84 7.03 10.88
CA GLU A 169 -19.13 8.07 9.90
C GLU A 169 -18.16 7.95 8.73
N ALA A 170 -18.72 7.74 7.53
CA ALA A 170 -17.94 7.70 6.32
C ALA A 170 -17.35 9.09 6.04
N THR A 171 -16.03 9.18 6.05
CA THR A 171 -15.32 10.36 5.56
C THR A 171 -15.20 10.24 4.04
N GLU A 172 -15.27 11.35 3.33
CA GLU A 172 -15.10 11.34 1.87
C GLU A 172 -13.79 10.66 1.45
N ASP A 173 -13.86 9.94 0.33
CA ASP A 173 -12.70 9.34 -0.31
C ASP A 173 -11.98 10.40 -1.17
N SER A 174 -11.37 11.36 -0.50
CA SER A 174 -10.63 12.43 -1.16
C SER A 174 -9.33 12.74 -0.41
N TRP A 175 -8.22 12.52 -1.09
CA TRP A 175 -6.87 12.84 -0.62
C TRP A 175 -6.60 14.33 -0.44
N LYS A 176 -7.51 15.18 -0.92
CA LYS A 176 -7.35 16.64 -1.00
C LYS A 176 -8.02 17.37 0.15
N ILE A 177 -8.74 16.66 1.01
CA ILE A 177 -9.43 17.28 2.14
C ILE A 177 -8.40 17.54 3.23
N LYS A 178 -8.09 18.84 3.42
CA LYS A 178 -7.26 19.27 4.53
C LYS A 178 -8.01 19.04 5.84
N GLY A 179 -7.36 18.39 6.78
CA GLY A 179 -7.79 18.29 8.15
C GLY A 179 -7.22 19.42 8.99
N SER A 180 -7.79 19.68 10.18
CA SER A 180 -7.18 20.59 11.15
C SER A 180 -6.34 19.83 12.17
N LYS A 181 -5.31 20.48 12.68
CA LYS A 181 -4.45 19.90 13.75
C LYS A 181 -5.25 19.67 15.03
N GLU A 182 -6.20 20.53 15.32
CA GLU A 182 -7.10 20.43 16.47
C GLU A 182 -7.97 19.16 16.36
N ALA A 183 -8.53 18.88 15.19
CA ALA A 183 -9.33 17.67 14.96
C ALA A 183 -8.46 16.40 15.01
N PHE A 184 -7.19 16.47 14.60
CA PHE A 184 -6.23 15.37 14.79
C PHE A 184 -6.00 15.14 16.29
N LEU A 185 -5.73 16.20 17.05
CA LEU A 185 -5.49 16.11 18.50
C LEU A 185 -6.71 15.52 19.24
N GLU A 186 -7.93 15.83 18.82
CA GLU A 186 -9.15 15.26 19.41
C GLU A 186 -9.24 13.74 19.14
N ASP A 187 -8.97 13.31 17.90
CA ASP A 187 -8.98 11.89 17.53
C ASP A 187 -7.88 11.08 18.25
N PHE A 188 -6.76 11.72 18.62
CA PHE A 188 -5.55 11.07 19.17
C PHE A 188 -5.12 11.58 20.55
N LYS A 189 -6.03 12.10 21.35
CA LYS A 189 -5.76 12.72 22.68
C LYS A 189 -5.04 11.83 23.72
N PHE A 190 -4.87 10.54 23.46
CA PHE A 190 -4.20 9.60 24.39
C PHE A 190 -2.74 9.33 24.03
N TYR A 191 -2.17 10.09 23.10
CA TYR A 191 -0.79 9.90 22.64
C TYR A 191 0.15 10.94 23.25
N ASP A 192 1.46 10.67 23.11
CA ASP A 192 2.51 11.45 23.76
C ASP A 192 2.73 12.80 23.08
N GLU A 193 3.33 13.74 23.81
CA GLU A 193 3.63 15.08 23.34
C GLU A 193 4.58 15.11 22.13
N GLU A 194 5.45 14.08 22.00
CA GLU A 194 6.33 13.91 20.84
C GLU A 194 5.55 13.78 19.53
N ILE A 195 4.47 12.98 19.54
CA ILE A 195 3.55 12.84 18.38
C ILE A 195 2.91 14.19 18.05
N PHE A 196 2.47 14.93 19.07
CA PHE A 196 1.82 16.22 18.87
C PHE A 196 2.78 17.29 18.35
N SER A 197 4.03 17.30 18.83
CA SER A 197 5.10 18.17 18.33
C SER A 197 5.38 17.91 16.84
N MET A 198 5.53 16.65 16.46
CA MET A 198 5.70 16.23 15.06
C MET A 198 4.53 16.68 14.17
N VAL A 199 3.29 16.47 14.62
CA VAL A 199 2.10 16.89 13.87
C VAL A 199 2.01 18.42 13.80
N SER A 200 2.36 19.13 14.86
CA SER A 200 2.37 20.58 14.90
C SER A 200 3.36 21.21 13.93
N SER A 201 4.48 20.54 13.66
CA SER A 201 5.50 20.97 12.68
C SER A 201 5.09 20.74 11.22
N SER A 202 3.99 20.01 10.96
CA SER A 202 3.53 19.74 9.60
C SER A 202 2.93 21.00 8.97
N GLU A 203 3.19 21.25 7.69
CA GLU A 203 2.52 22.31 6.94
C GLU A 203 1.04 21.99 6.73
N ASP A 204 0.79 20.80 6.19
CA ASP A 204 -0.56 20.31 5.89
C ASP A 204 -0.77 18.92 6.46
N ILE A 205 -1.98 18.68 6.95
CA ILE A 205 -2.47 17.36 7.30
C ILE A 205 -3.77 17.07 6.55
N TYR A 206 -3.98 15.81 6.22
CA TYR A 206 -5.13 15.38 5.43
C TYR A 206 -5.88 14.27 6.15
N LYS A 207 -7.22 14.26 6.01
CA LYS A 207 -8.09 13.20 6.54
C LYS A 207 -8.97 12.64 5.42
N TRP A 208 -9.02 11.32 5.29
CA TRP A 208 -9.90 10.65 4.32
C TRP A 208 -10.42 9.31 4.85
N GLY A 209 -11.54 8.86 4.29
CA GLY A 209 -12.07 7.53 4.54
C GLY A 209 -11.23 6.44 3.86
N ILE A 210 -11.00 5.35 4.56
CA ILE A 210 -10.36 4.16 3.98
C ILE A 210 -11.48 3.29 3.37
N TYR A 211 -11.36 3.04 2.07
CA TYR A 211 -12.29 2.20 1.32
C TYR A 211 -11.65 0.87 0.96
N ILE A 212 -12.47 -0.13 0.77
CA ILE A 212 -12.07 -1.49 0.37
C ILE A 212 -13.01 -1.99 -0.73
N ARG A 213 -12.58 -3.02 -1.44
CA ARG A 213 -13.43 -3.79 -2.36
C ARG A 213 -13.37 -5.27 -2.00
N PRO A 214 -14.40 -6.07 -2.32
CA PRO A 214 -14.32 -7.51 -2.16
C PRO A 214 -13.13 -8.12 -2.90
N SER A 215 -12.59 -9.19 -2.36
CA SER A 215 -11.57 -10.00 -3.05
C SER A 215 -12.10 -10.53 -4.37
N LEU A 216 -11.22 -10.65 -5.36
CA LEU A 216 -11.56 -11.16 -6.67
C LEU A 216 -11.51 -12.68 -6.73
N ASN A 217 -12.30 -13.27 -7.61
CA ASN A 217 -12.21 -14.68 -8.01
C ASN A 217 -11.33 -14.85 -9.26
N SER A 218 -11.15 -13.79 -10.04
CA SER A 218 -10.24 -13.72 -11.20
C SER A 218 -9.73 -12.30 -11.37
N MET A 219 -8.48 -12.16 -11.76
CA MET A 219 -7.82 -10.89 -12.06
C MET A 219 -7.68 -10.66 -13.58
N CYS A 220 -8.08 -11.63 -14.38
CA CYS A 220 -7.94 -11.63 -15.82
C CYS A 220 -9.29 -11.81 -16.52
N SER A 221 -9.52 -11.09 -17.60
CA SER A 221 -10.71 -11.21 -18.44
C SER A 221 -10.37 -10.82 -19.89
N LYS A 222 -10.54 -11.73 -20.84
CA LYS A 222 -10.16 -11.50 -22.25
C LYS A 222 -8.73 -10.92 -22.36
N ASN A 223 -8.57 -9.73 -22.92
CA ASN A 223 -7.28 -9.05 -23.10
C ASN A 223 -6.99 -7.99 -22.03
N ILE A 224 -7.57 -8.12 -20.84
CA ILE A 224 -7.32 -7.22 -19.72
C ILE A 224 -6.88 -7.98 -18.47
N THR A 225 -5.91 -7.43 -17.74
CA THR A 225 -5.46 -7.93 -16.42
C THR A 225 -5.44 -6.78 -15.42
N LEU A 226 -5.99 -7.01 -14.23
CA LEU A 226 -5.98 -6.05 -13.13
C LEU A 226 -4.73 -6.24 -12.27
N LEU A 227 -4.09 -5.13 -11.87
CA LEU A 227 -2.91 -5.10 -10.99
C LEU A 227 -3.10 -4.08 -9.86
N GLY A 228 -2.40 -4.30 -8.75
CA GLY A 228 -2.38 -3.38 -7.62
C GLY A 228 -3.78 -3.09 -7.06
N ASP A 229 -4.05 -1.83 -6.72
CA ASP A 229 -5.33 -1.43 -6.10
C ASP A 229 -6.55 -1.58 -7.02
N ALA A 230 -6.38 -1.72 -8.32
CA ALA A 230 -7.46 -2.10 -9.23
C ALA A 230 -7.91 -3.54 -8.95
N ALA A 231 -6.98 -4.43 -8.63
CA ALA A 231 -7.25 -5.84 -8.32
C ALA A 231 -7.58 -6.07 -6.85
N HIS A 232 -6.75 -5.58 -5.92
CA HIS A 232 -6.76 -5.93 -4.50
C HIS A 232 -6.53 -4.74 -3.57
N PRO A 233 -7.36 -3.68 -3.63
CA PRO A 233 -7.23 -2.55 -2.72
C PRO A 233 -7.33 -3.03 -1.28
N MET A 234 -6.41 -2.59 -0.44
CA MET A 234 -6.32 -3.06 0.94
C MET A 234 -6.15 -1.90 1.92
N VAL A 235 -6.59 -2.13 3.15
CA VAL A 235 -6.33 -1.20 4.24
C VAL A 235 -4.83 -1.11 4.54
N PRO A 236 -4.29 0.04 4.99
CA PRO A 236 -2.83 0.26 5.07
C PRO A 236 -2.14 -0.42 6.27
N PHE A 237 -2.83 -1.29 7.01
CA PHE A 237 -2.39 -1.79 8.32
C PHE A 237 -1.20 -2.76 8.30
N LEU A 238 -0.84 -3.29 7.14
CA LEU A 238 0.37 -4.10 6.94
C LEU A 238 1.44 -3.37 6.12
N GLY A 239 1.16 -2.16 5.60
CA GLY A 239 2.07 -1.43 4.72
C GLY A 239 2.35 -2.14 3.39
N GLN A 240 1.47 -3.04 2.92
CA GLN A 240 1.74 -3.92 1.79
C GLN A 240 1.13 -3.49 0.45
N GLY A 241 0.26 -2.48 0.39
CA GLY A 241 -0.43 -2.13 -0.87
C GLY A 241 0.53 -1.86 -2.03
N GLY A 242 1.49 -0.96 -1.84
CA GLY A 242 2.51 -0.67 -2.86
C GLY A 242 3.46 -1.86 -3.13
N CYS A 243 3.82 -2.61 -2.10
CA CYS A 243 4.67 -3.80 -2.26
C CYS A 243 3.98 -4.87 -3.12
N MET A 244 2.69 -5.11 -2.91
CA MET A 244 1.92 -6.07 -3.69
C MET A 244 1.75 -5.62 -5.15
N ALA A 245 1.59 -4.30 -5.40
CA ALA A 245 1.54 -3.76 -6.75
C ALA A 245 2.87 -3.94 -7.50
N ILE A 246 4.01 -3.75 -6.82
CA ILE A 246 5.35 -4.01 -7.38
C ILE A 246 5.52 -5.51 -7.68
N GLU A 247 5.11 -6.41 -6.78
CA GLU A 247 5.12 -7.85 -7.03
C GLU A 247 4.27 -8.22 -8.25
N ASP A 248 3.07 -7.64 -8.40
CA ASP A 248 2.19 -7.90 -9.53
C ASP A 248 2.84 -7.49 -10.86
N ALA A 249 3.32 -6.24 -10.92
CA ALA A 249 3.95 -5.71 -12.13
C ALA A 249 5.18 -6.53 -12.55
N TYR A 250 6.03 -6.87 -11.57
CA TYR A 250 7.22 -7.70 -11.83
C TYR A 250 6.83 -9.10 -12.30
N THR A 251 5.86 -9.75 -11.64
CA THR A 251 5.40 -11.10 -12.03
C THR A 251 4.85 -11.09 -13.45
N PHE A 252 3.98 -10.14 -13.79
CA PHE A 252 3.42 -10.04 -15.12
C PHE A 252 4.49 -9.77 -16.18
N GLY A 253 5.43 -8.86 -15.89
CA GLY A 253 6.53 -8.52 -16.79
C GLY A 253 7.46 -9.71 -17.09
N ILE A 254 7.87 -10.45 -16.05
CA ILE A 254 8.72 -11.65 -16.22
C ILE A 254 8.01 -12.74 -17.02
N LEU A 255 6.74 -13.00 -16.75
CA LEU A 255 5.96 -13.98 -17.51
C LEU A 255 5.79 -13.55 -18.97
N SER A 256 5.52 -12.26 -19.21
CA SER A 256 5.42 -11.72 -20.58
C SER A 256 6.73 -11.90 -21.36
N GLY A 257 7.86 -11.58 -20.75
CA GLY A 257 9.17 -11.78 -21.36
C GLY A 257 9.48 -13.25 -21.65
N LYS A 258 9.25 -14.15 -20.67
CA LYS A 258 9.50 -15.60 -20.83
C LYS A 258 8.60 -16.26 -21.88
N LEU A 259 7.39 -15.75 -22.08
CA LEU A 259 6.39 -16.35 -22.99
C LEU A 259 6.19 -15.55 -24.28
N GLY A 260 7.09 -14.61 -24.60
CA GLY A 260 7.04 -13.83 -25.84
C GLY A 260 5.76 -13.01 -25.98
N CYS A 261 5.22 -12.49 -24.87
CA CYS A 261 3.96 -11.74 -24.80
C CYS A 261 2.72 -12.51 -25.33
N ASP A 262 2.74 -13.85 -25.24
CA ASP A 262 1.54 -14.67 -25.47
C ASP A 262 0.62 -14.55 -24.23
N PHE A 263 -0.24 -13.55 -24.23
CA PHE A 263 -1.10 -13.22 -23.08
C PHE A 263 -2.10 -14.34 -22.75
N ASN A 264 -2.45 -15.20 -23.70
CA ASN A 264 -3.27 -16.39 -23.42
C ASN A 264 -2.56 -17.39 -22.48
N LYS A 265 -1.22 -17.39 -22.47
CA LYS A 265 -0.41 -18.18 -21.55
C LYS A 265 -0.01 -17.40 -20.30
N VAL A 266 0.26 -16.09 -20.45
CA VAL A 266 0.69 -15.23 -19.35
C VAL A 266 -0.41 -15.11 -18.28
N GLN A 267 -1.64 -14.80 -18.69
CA GLN A 267 -2.74 -14.56 -17.76
C GLN A 267 -3.04 -15.73 -16.81
N PRO A 268 -3.21 -16.98 -17.27
CA PRO A 268 -3.48 -18.09 -16.37
C PRO A 268 -2.35 -18.35 -15.37
N LEU A 269 -1.10 -18.17 -15.78
CA LEU A 269 0.06 -18.33 -14.89
C LEU A 269 0.16 -17.19 -13.89
N TYR A 270 -0.03 -15.95 -14.34
CA TYR A 270 -0.09 -14.79 -13.47
C TYR A 270 -1.16 -14.94 -12.39
N GLU A 271 -2.38 -15.30 -12.79
CA GLU A 271 -3.49 -15.50 -11.86
C GLU A 271 -3.21 -16.62 -10.86
N LYS A 272 -2.67 -17.75 -11.33
CA LYS A 272 -2.27 -18.87 -10.47
C LYS A 272 -1.28 -18.44 -9.39
N ILE A 273 -0.31 -17.60 -9.73
CA ILE A 273 0.73 -17.13 -8.81
C ILE A 273 0.18 -16.05 -7.86
N ARG A 274 -0.59 -15.08 -8.40
CA ARG A 274 -0.90 -13.84 -7.68
C ARG A 274 -2.23 -13.83 -6.94
N LEU A 275 -3.29 -14.41 -7.52
CA LEU A 275 -4.65 -14.26 -7.00
C LEU A 275 -4.78 -14.70 -5.53
N GLN A 276 -4.32 -15.90 -5.20
CA GLN A 276 -4.42 -16.42 -3.83
C GLN A 276 -3.58 -15.60 -2.84
N ARG A 277 -2.37 -15.17 -3.25
CA ARG A 277 -1.50 -14.35 -2.42
C ARG A 277 -2.14 -12.98 -2.16
N ASN A 278 -2.65 -12.31 -3.18
CA ASN A 278 -3.27 -11.01 -3.08
C ASN A 278 -4.48 -11.04 -2.14
N ASN A 279 -5.39 -11.99 -2.33
CA ASN A 279 -6.57 -12.18 -1.48
C ASN A 279 -6.20 -12.48 -0.02
N ARG A 280 -5.14 -13.26 0.21
CA ARG A 280 -4.63 -13.57 1.54
C ARG A 280 -4.06 -12.33 2.24
N ILE A 281 -3.25 -11.51 1.55
CA ILE A 281 -2.65 -10.31 2.14
C ILE A 281 -3.74 -9.26 2.39
N GLN A 282 -4.71 -9.09 1.48
CA GLN A 282 -5.87 -8.22 1.67
C GLN A 282 -6.65 -8.61 2.95
N SER A 283 -6.98 -9.88 3.12
CA SER A 283 -7.67 -10.39 4.32
C SER A 283 -6.84 -10.24 5.59
N ALA A 284 -5.54 -10.50 5.50
CA ALA A 284 -4.61 -10.34 6.62
C ALA A 284 -4.47 -8.88 7.05
N SER A 285 -4.53 -7.93 6.10
CA SER A 285 -4.51 -6.51 6.39
C SER A 285 -5.75 -6.07 7.17
N MET A 286 -6.95 -6.54 6.77
CA MET A 286 -8.19 -6.30 7.52
C MET A 286 -8.15 -6.88 8.94
N LEU A 287 -7.61 -8.09 9.11
CA LEU A 287 -7.44 -8.69 10.44
C LEU A 287 -6.48 -7.86 11.30
N GLN A 288 -5.39 -7.36 10.72
CA GLN A 288 -4.46 -6.47 11.43
C GLN A 288 -5.16 -5.21 11.93
N GLY A 289 -6.05 -4.63 11.13
CA GLY A 289 -6.86 -3.48 11.56
C GLY A 289 -7.69 -3.78 12.81
N LYS A 290 -8.34 -4.94 12.86
CA LYS A 290 -9.11 -5.36 14.06
C LYS A 290 -8.20 -5.48 15.29
N LEU A 291 -6.98 -6.00 15.13
CA LEU A 291 -6.02 -6.14 16.22
C LEU A 291 -5.45 -4.79 16.68
N ASN A 292 -5.18 -3.87 15.76
CA ASN A 292 -4.65 -2.55 16.09
C ASN A 292 -5.67 -1.70 16.88
N HIS A 293 -6.97 -1.87 16.62
CA HIS A 293 -8.04 -1.02 17.13
C HIS A 293 -8.87 -1.68 18.27
N ILE A 294 -8.28 -2.58 19.04
CA ILE A 294 -8.92 -3.18 20.21
C ILE A 294 -9.18 -2.10 21.26
N LYS A 295 -10.48 -1.93 21.62
CA LYS A 295 -10.91 -0.97 22.66
C LYS A 295 -10.96 -1.59 24.07
N ASN A 296 -11.26 -2.88 24.17
CA ASN A 296 -11.35 -3.56 25.46
C ASN A 296 -9.96 -3.68 26.11
N PRO A 297 -9.72 -3.14 27.32
CA PRO A 297 -8.40 -3.09 27.94
C PRO A 297 -7.84 -4.48 28.27
N ILE A 298 -8.68 -5.46 28.64
CA ILE A 298 -8.25 -6.83 28.96
C ILE A 298 -7.75 -7.52 27.68
N VAL A 299 -8.49 -7.38 26.58
CA VAL A 299 -8.10 -7.96 25.29
C VAL A 299 -6.84 -7.27 24.74
N ALA A 300 -6.74 -5.94 24.91
CA ALA A 300 -5.53 -5.20 24.53
C ALA A 300 -4.31 -5.64 25.35
N PHE A 301 -4.47 -5.85 26.66
CA PHE A 301 -3.41 -6.38 27.51
C PHE A 301 -2.94 -7.77 27.04
N THR A 302 -3.88 -8.69 26.76
CA THR A 302 -3.55 -10.04 26.26
C THR A 302 -2.83 -9.97 24.91
N ARG A 303 -3.29 -9.11 23.98
CA ARG A 303 -2.59 -8.86 22.71
C ARG A 303 -1.15 -8.38 22.94
N ASN A 304 -0.97 -7.39 23.83
CA ASN A 304 0.35 -6.82 24.11
C ASN A 304 1.28 -7.86 24.73
N LEU A 305 0.77 -8.70 25.65
CA LEU A 305 1.54 -9.79 26.24
C LEU A 305 1.99 -10.81 25.20
N LEU A 306 1.09 -11.19 24.28
CA LEU A 306 1.44 -12.08 23.16
C LEU A 306 2.47 -11.44 22.22
N MET A 307 2.31 -10.16 21.88
CA MET A 307 3.27 -9.45 21.04
C MET A 307 4.65 -9.36 21.66
N SER A 308 4.75 -9.06 22.98
CA SER A 308 6.02 -8.89 23.67
C SER A 308 6.77 -10.22 23.89
N HIS A 309 6.07 -11.32 24.20
CA HIS A 309 6.68 -12.57 24.65
C HIS A 309 6.70 -13.70 23.62
N THR A 310 6.12 -13.50 22.44
CA THR A 310 6.09 -14.55 21.42
C THR A 310 6.73 -14.07 20.10
N PRO A 311 7.24 -14.98 19.25
CA PRO A 311 7.75 -14.64 17.93
C PRO A 311 6.65 -14.48 16.86
N LEU A 312 5.37 -14.55 17.22
CA LEU A 312 4.26 -14.58 16.27
C LEU A 312 4.27 -13.41 15.27
N LEU A 313 4.62 -12.22 15.75
CA LEU A 313 4.70 -11.04 14.90
C LEU A 313 5.84 -11.16 13.88
N ALA A 314 7.04 -11.56 14.32
CA ALA A 314 8.20 -11.77 13.47
C ALA A 314 7.92 -12.86 12.43
N MET A 315 7.44 -14.02 12.84
CA MET A 315 7.09 -15.14 11.94
C MET A 315 6.06 -14.74 10.88
N ARG A 316 5.06 -13.93 11.25
CA ARG A 316 4.06 -13.43 10.31
C ARG A 316 4.67 -12.46 9.30
N THR A 317 5.54 -11.59 9.76
CA THR A 317 6.25 -10.60 8.92
C THR A 317 7.18 -11.32 7.95
N GLU A 318 8.00 -12.25 8.43
CA GLU A 318 8.88 -13.08 7.60
C GLU A 318 8.12 -13.82 6.51
N LYS A 319 6.96 -14.39 6.81
CA LYS A 319 6.13 -15.09 5.82
C LYS A 319 5.64 -14.19 4.69
N ILE A 320 5.48 -12.88 4.94
CA ILE A 320 5.15 -11.89 3.92
C ILE A 320 6.40 -11.48 3.15
N TRP A 321 7.48 -11.18 3.86
CA TRP A 321 8.71 -10.61 3.32
C TRP A 321 9.58 -11.60 2.55
N ASN A 322 9.59 -12.88 2.95
CA ASN A 322 10.41 -13.91 2.32
C ASN A 322 9.82 -14.47 1.01
N TYR A 323 8.65 -13.96 0.59
CA TYR A 323 8.10 -14.35 -0.70
C TYR A 323 9.01 -13.91 -1.85
N SER A 324 9.40 -14.88 -2.69
CA SER A 324 10.13 -14.65 -3.93
C SER A 324 9.30 -15.19 -5.12
N ILE A 325 9.26 -14.41 -6.18
CA ILE A 325 8.57 -14.78 -7.42
C ILE A 325 9.37 -15.85 -8.17
N ASP A 326 10.68 -15.87 -7.98
CA ASP A 326 11.56 -16.86 -8.64
C ASP A 326 11.35 -18.30 -8.12
N GLU A 327 10.66 -18.43 -6.97
CA GLU A 327 10.32 -19.69 -6.30
C GLU A 327 8.85 -20.11 -6.47
N ALA A 328 8.05 -19.33 -7.19
CA ALA A 328 6.58 -19.49 -7.30
C ALA A 328 6.12 -20.21 -8.59
#